data_6f764fa5c6208d8a664c06e60fb45ea6
#
_entry.id   6f764fa5c6208d8a664c06e60fb45ea6
#
_cell.length_a   1.000
_cell.length_b   1.000
_cell.length_c   1.000
_cell.angle_alpha   90.00
_cell.angle_beta   90.00
_cell.angle_gamma   90.00
#
_symmetry.space_group_name_H-M   'P 1'
#
loop_
_entity.id
_entity.type
_entity.pdbx_description
1 polymer ?
#
loop_
_entity_poly.entity_id
_entity_poly.type
_entity_poly.pdbx_seq_one_letter_code
_entity_poly.pdbx_strand_id
1 'polypeptide(L)'
;MKTFYSKALKYTAALLLCTATAGCTSFLDEKTYSFVSGDDLYTTAANAELALTGVYDILNAGAIQGTGNQPLWGRGMHYLMMLGDEIAPNGISDPHHQIIASCGYNEEADFVSMAWFGLFVGIDRANHIIQKVPAIDMDPKRRDEIVNEAKLLRGLYRLYQAWLWGEVPLPNTPNSSAEAPREPLDKVYACIEEDLDKAYKELPDRNSNVNGRVNKWTAGGYLLKMYAYLASCKENRVGRELGSPTNSFDWVDAEACWKKAAAIAEDIYAHSGYKLIKPYHYNFLADTKSSQKEECMMVVQTGAGGSNEYFLFAYWAGPQGNVGTNGGGYGWIRPTGELSDKYVTEDSRMGWNLCGSMGN
;
A
#
# COMPACT_ATOMS: atom_id res chain seq x y z
N MET A 1 -31.99 -23.83 -70.44
CA MET A 1 -31.39 -22.56 -69.88
C MET A 1 -31.59 -22.39 -68.40
N LYS A 2 -32.73 -22.62 -67.76
CA LYS A 2 -32.98 -22.42 -66.33
C LYS A 2 -32.11 -23.28 -65.41
N THR A 3 -31.71 -24.48 -65.81
CA THR A 3 -30.88 -25.40 -65.00
C THR A 3 -29.39 -25.04 -64.98
N PHE A 4 -28.89 -24.32 -65.96
CA PHE A 4 -27.49 -23.90 -66.04
C PHE A 4 -27.21 -22.70 -65.12
N TYR A 5 -28.13 -21.75 -65.05
CA TYR A 5 -28.05 -20.59 -64.19
C TYR A 5 -28.14 -20.97 -62.72
N SER A 6 -28.94 -21.97 -62.34
CA SER A 6 -29.07 -22.45 -60.97
C SER A 6 -27.78 -23.12 -60.47
N LYS A 7 -27.05 -23.85 -61.31
CA LYS A 7 -25.75 -24.45 -60.95
C LYS A 7 -24.64 -23.41 -60.84
N ALA A 8 -24.58 -22.46 -61.79
CA ALA A 8 -23.60 -21.36 -61.72
C ALA A 8 -23.77 -20.52 -60.48
N LEU A 9 -25.01 -20.19 -60.09
CA LEU A 9 -25.29 -19.41 -58.87
C LEU A 9 -24.88 -20.16 -57.56
N LYS A 10 -25.02 -21.50 -57.55
CA LYS A 10 -24.58 -22.31 -56.37
C LYS A 10 -23.05 -22.38 -56.26
N TYR A 11 -22.34 -22.47 -57.39
CA TYR A 11 -20.86 -22.46 -57.34
C TYR A 11 -20.28 -21.09 -57.02
N THR A 12 -20.89 -19.99 -57.46
CA THR A 12 -20.49 -18.64 -57.09
C THR A 12 -20.77 -18.35 -55.60
N ALA A 13 -21.90 -18.81 -55.06
CA ALA A 13 -22.21 -18.69 -53.66
C ALA A 13 -21.25 -19.52 -52.74
N ALA A 14 -20.89 -20.74 -53.20
CA ALA A 14 -19.91 -21.57 -52.49
C ALA A 14 -18.49 -20.97 -52.53
N LEU A 15 -18.08 -20.36 -53.63
CA LEU A 15 -16.79 -19.69 -53.76
C LEU A 15 -16.70 -18.44 -52.89
N LEU A 16 -17.78 -17.65 -52.82
CA LEU A 16 -17.88 -16.49 -51.90
C LEU A 16 -17.87 -16.89 -50.42
N LEU A 17 -18.46 -18.04 -50.08
CA LEU A 17 -18.41 -18.55 -48.70
C LEU A 17 -17.00 -19.01 -48.29
N CYS A 18 -16.26 -19.64 -49.22
CA CYS A 18 -14.88 -20.07 -48.98
C CYS A 18 -13.88 -18.91 -48.86
N THR A 19 -14.12 -17.78 -49.51
CA THR A 19 -13.28 -16.57 -49.38
C THR A 19 -13.56 -15.81 -48.09
N ALA A 20 -14.74 -15.94 -47.52
CA ALA A 20 -15.09 -15.31 -46.22
C ALA A 20 -14.45 -16.00 -44.99
N THR A 21 -13.98 -17.26 -45.15
CA THR A 21 -13.31 -18.00 -44.05
C THR A 21 -11.78 -17.86 -44.07
N ALA A 22 -11.19 -17.23 -45.09
CA ALA A 22 -9.78 -16.92 -45.17
C ALA A 22 -9.46 -15.53 -44.62
N GLY A 23 -10.17 -15.11 -43.54
CA GLY A 23 -9.83 -13.94 -42.79
C GLY A 23 -8.49 -14.19 -42.07
N CYS A 24 -7.47 -13.42 -42.43
CA CYS A 24 -6.19 -13.44 -41.72
C CYS A 24 -6.45 -13.13 -40.23
N THR A 25 -6.32 -14.14 -39.38
CA THR A 25 -6.41 -13.96 -37.92
C THR A 25 -5.42 -12.92 -37.44
N SER A 26 -4.28 -12.77 -38.11
CA SER A 26 -3.26 -11.75 -37.81
C SER A 26 -3.68 -10.29 -38.06
N PHE A 27 -4.78 -10.05 -38.82
CA PHE A 27 -5.31 -8.69 -38.99
C PHE A 27 -6.14 -8.22 -37.79
N LEU A 28 -6.60 -9.18 -36.96
CA LEU A 28 -7.35 -8.91 -35.75
C LEU A 28 -6.44 -8.97 -34.49
N ASP A 29 -5.16 -9.29 -34.67
CA ASP A 29 -4.19 -9.23 -33.55
C ASP A 29 -3.94 -7.77 -33.22
N GLU A 30 -4.53 -7.34 -32.11
CA GLU A 30 -4.36 -6.00 -31.57
C GLU A 30 -2.92 -5.85 -31.07
N LYS A 31 -2.11 -5.10 -31.80
CA LYS A 31 -0.79 -4.68 -31.34
C LYS A 31 -0.94 -3.43 -30.48
N THR A 32 -0.86 -3.62 -29.18
CA THR A 32 -0.86 -2.52 -28.22
C THR A 32 0.46 -1.76 -28.31
N TYR A 33 0.44 -0.55 -28.86
CA TYR A 33 1.62 0.31 -28.97
C TYR A 33 1.80 1.27 -27.81
N SER A 34 0.80 1.43 -26.95
CA SER A 34 0.75 2.46 -25.90
C SER A 34 0.74 1.91 -24.46
N PHE A 35 0.61 0.60 -24.27
CA PHE A 35 0.68 -0.05 -22.95
C PHE A 35 1.22 -1.48 -23.07
N VAL A 36 1.82 -1.99 -21.99
CA VAL A 36 2.27 -3.37 -21.90
C VAL A 36 1.06 -4.25 -21.59
N SER A 37 0.79 -5.29 -22.40
CA SER A 37 -0.31 -6.22 -22.09
C SER A 37 -0.04 -6.97 -20.78
N GLY A 38 -1.09 -7.44 -20.12
CA GLY A 38 -0.94 -8.20 -18.88
C GLY A 38 -0.09 -9.48 -19.03
N ASP A 39 -0.06 -10.07 -20.24
CA ASP A 39 0.75 -11.26 -20.53
C ASP A 39 2.21 -10.88 -20.80
N ASP A 40 2.48 -9.73 -21.41
CA ASP A 40 3.83 -9.25 -21.71
C ASP A 40 4.55 -8.65 -20.47
N LEU A 41 3.79 -8.24 -19.45
CA LEU A 41 4.32 -7.55 -18.27
C LEU A 41 5.31 -8.43 -17.45
N TYR A 42 5.29 -9.75 -17.63
CA TYR A 42 6.14 -10.68 -16.89
C TYR A 42 7.08 -11.48 -17.80
N THR A 43 7.56 -10.88 -18.88
CA THR A 43 8.42 -11.56 -19.87
C THR A 43 9.86 -11.08 -19.88
N THR A 44 10.15 -9.90 -19.37
CA THR A 44 11.50 -9.31 -19.37
C THR A 44 11.86 -8.71 -18.02
N ALA A 45 13.18 -8.54 -17.77
CA ALA A 45 13.68 -7.87 -16.58
C ALA A 45 13.10 -6.45 -16.40
N ALA A 46 13.03 -5.67 -17.50
CA ALA A 46 12.48 -4.31 -17.47
C ALA A 46 10.99 -4.32 -17.08
N ASN A 47 10.23 -5.27 -17.59
CA ASN A 47 8.82 -5.42 -17.26
C ASN A 47 8.60 -5.92 -15.83
N ALA A 48 9.50 -6.75 -15.28
CA ALA A 48 9.47 -7.15 -13.87
C ALA A 48 9.68 -5.95 -12.93
N GLU A 49 10.59 -5.03 -13.25
CA GLU A 49 10.78 -3.77 -12.52
C GLU A 49 9.54 -2.86 -12.61
N LEU A 50 8.92 -2.78 -13.78
CA LEU A 50 7.68 -2.01 -13.98
C LEU A 50 6.53 -2.62 -13.16
N ALA A 51 6.38 -3.94 -13.18
CA ALA A 51 5.38 -4.64 -12.37
C ALA A 51 5.58 -4.37 -10.87
N LEU A 52 6.82 -4.42 -10.39
CA LEU A 52 7.15 -4.11 -9.00
C LEU A 52 6.82 -2.65 -8.66
N THR A 53 7.10 -1.71 -9.55
CA THR A 53 6.70 -0.31 -9.40
C THR A 53 5.18 -0.19 -9.23
N GLY A 54 4.41 -0.99 -9.99
CA GLY A 54 2.96 -1.07 -9.84
C GLY A 54 2.49 -1.57 -8.48
N VAL A 55 3.28 -2.38 -7.75
CA VAL A 55 2.97 -2.75 -6.36
C VAL A 55 3.23 -1.58 -5.42
N TYR A 56 4.36 -0.86 -5.58
CA TYR A 56 4.65 0.34 -4.80
C TYR A 56 3.65 1.47 -5.02
N ASP A 57 3.14 1.61 -6.25
CA ASP A 57 2.19 2.64 -6.65
C ASP A 57 0.94 2.67 -5.74
N ILE A 58 0.52 1.53 -5.21
CA ILE A 58 -0.60 1.45 -4.26
C ILE A 58 -0.38 2.30 -3.00
N LEU A 59 0.85 2.48 -2.58
CA LEU A 59 1.16 3.30 -1.40
C LEU A 59 0.86 4.78 -1.63
N ASN A 60 0.99 5.26 -2.86
CA ASN A 60 0.90 6.68 -3.21
C ASN A 60 -0.07 7.00 -4.35
N ALA A 61 -0.71 6.02 -4.95
CA ALA A 61 -1.59 6.25 -6.10
C ALA A 61 -2.64 7.33 -5.80
N GLY A 62 -2.68 8.35 -6.65
CA GLY A 62 -3.73 9.37 -6.63
C GLY A 62 -5.07 8.84 -7.09
N ALA A 63 -5.06 7.85 -7.99
CA ALA A 63 -6.24 7.08 -8.38
C ALA A 63 -5.82 5.74 -8.97
N ILE A 64 -6.50 4.66 -8.57
CA ILE A 64 -6.41 3.40 -9.32
C ILE A 64 -7.26 3.56 -10.56
N GLN A 65 -6.66 3.30 -11.73
CA GLN A 65 -7.31 3.46 -13.02
C GLN A 65 -8.66 2.75 -13.06
N GLY A 66 -9.71 3.48 -13.46
CA GLY A 66 -11.06 2.96 -13.61
C GLY A 66 -11.95 3.01 -12.36
N THR A 67 -11.44 3.39 -11.20
CA THR A 67 -12.23 3.42 -9.96
C THR A 67 -12.42 4.81 -9.36
N GLY A 68 -11.58 5.80 -9.76
CA GLY A 68 -11.55 7.11 -9.13
C GLY A 68 -11.06 7.11 -7.67
N ASN A 69 -10.67 5.94 -7.15
CA ASN A 69 -10.31 5.75 -5.76
C ASN A 69 -8.83 6.02 -5.53
N GLN A 70 -8.56 6.84 -4.55
CA GLN A 70 -7.22 7.13 -4.03
C GLN A 70 -6.94 6.17 -2.87
N PRO A 71 -6.12 5.10 -3.08
CA PRO A 71 -6.08 4.03 -2.09
C PRO A 71 -5.39 4.45 -0.79
N LEU A 72 -4.28 3.92 -0.41
CA LEU A 72 -3.76 4.01 0.94
C LEU A 72 -3.45 5.44 1.40
N TRP A 73 -2.26 5.92 1.11
CA TRP A 73 -1.79 7.22 1.61
C TRP A 73 -2.29 8.39 0.77
N GLY A 74 -2.91 8.10 -0.39
CA GLY A 74 -3.62 9.11 -1.14
C GLY A 74 -4.83 9.66 -0.38
N ARG A 75 -5.74 8.80 0.08
CA ARG A 75 -6.99 9.22 0.75
C ARG A 75 -7.50 8.25 1.82
N GLY A 76 -7.59 6.94 1.53
CA GLY A 76 -8.27 5.98 2.41
C GLY A 76 -7.68 5.93 3.83
N MET A 77 -6.37 5.77 3.96
CA MET A 77 -5.71 5.72 5.27
C MET A 77 -5.77 7.02 6.04
N HIS A 78 -5.81 8.16 5.37
CA HIS A 78 -5.93 9.45 6.05
C HIS A 78 -7.25 9.59 6.82
N TYR A 79 -8.34 9.14 6.24
CA TYR A 79 -9.61 9.12 6.95
C TYR A 79 -9.54 8.19 8.16
N LEU A 80 -8.96 7.00 8.00
CA LEU A 80 -8.87 6.03 9.07
C LEU A 80 -7.97 6.50 10.24
N MET A 81 -7.01 7.39 10.00
CA MET A 81 -6.25 8.04 11.08
C MET A 81 -7.11 8.88 12.02
N MET A 82 -8.30 9.34 11.58
CA MET A 82 -9.25 10.05 12.44
C MET A 82 -9.90 9.18 13.51
N LEU A 83 -9.69 7.86 13.48
CA LEU A 83 -10.14 6.96 14.54
C LEU A 83 -9.25 7.03 15.80
N GLY A 84 -8.08 7.68 15.71
CA GLY A 84 -7.21 7.93 16.85
C GLY A 84 -7.65 9.16 17.65
N ASP A 85 -7.07 9.33 18.82
CA ASP A 85 -7.33 10.44 19.75
C ASP A 85 -6.34 11.60 19.62
N GLU A 86 -5.36 11.48 18.73
CA GLU A 86 -4.28 12.46 18.56
C GLU A 86 -4.64 13.60 17.61
N ILE A 87 -5.55 13.33 16.65
CA ILE A 87 -5.99 14.30 15.65
C ILE A 87 -7.51 14.38 15.60
N ALA A 88 -8.03 15.55 15.28
CA ALA A 88 -9.45 15.81 15.20
C ALA A 88 -9.80 16.61 13.95
N PRO A 89 -11.01 16.43 13.38
CA PRO A 89 -11.50 17.28 12.31
C PRO A 89 -11.77 18.69 12.82
N ASN A 90 -11.54 19.67 11.96
CA ASN A 90 -12.01 21.03 12.18
C ASN A 90 -13.48 21.13 11.73
N GLY A 91 -14.24 22.11 12.23
CA GLY A 91 -15.63 22.34 11.86
C GLY A 91 -15.88 22.62 10.36
N ILE A 92 -14.85 22.99 9.62
CA ILE A 92 -14.86 23.20 8.16
C ILE A 92 -14.37 21.99 7.37
N SER A 93 -14.05 20.89 8.02
CA SER A 93 -13.51 19.70 7.37
C SER A 93 -14.56 19.01 6.49
N ASP A 94 -14.07 18.19 5.56
CA ASP A 94 -14.88 17.28 4.77
C ASP A 94 -15.81 16.45 5.68
N PRO A 95 -17.11 16.28 5.33
CA PRO A 95 -18.05 15.48 6.11
C PRO A 95 -17.56 14.08 6.49
N HIS A 96 -16.75 13.44 5.64
CA HIS A 96 -16.17 12.13 5.93
C HIS A 96 -15.26 12.15 7.17
N HIS A 97 -14.50 13.22 7.39
CA HIS A 97 -13.69 13.36 8.60
C HIS A 97 -14.55 13.41 9.86
N GLN A 98 -15.68 14.13 9.80
CA GLN A 98 -16.60 14.23 10.92
C GLN A 98 -17.29 12.89 11.23
N ILE A 99 -17.72 12.18 10.18
CA ILE A 99 -18.38 10.88 10.30
C ILE A 99 -17.43 9.86 10.93
N ILE A 100 -16.17 9.82 10.49
CA ILE A 100 -15.16 8.90 11.05
C ILE A 100 -14.86 9.25 12.50
N ALA A 101 -14.54 10.50 12.79
CA ALA A 101 -14.20 10.94 14.14
C ALA A 101 -15.32 10.69 15.17
N SER A 102 -16.58 10.68 14.72
CA SER A 102 -17.73 10.34 15.54
C SER A 102 -18.07 8.84 15.55
N CYS A 103 -17.28 8.00 14.88
CA CYS A 103 -17.56 6.57 14.66
C CYS A 103 -18.94 6.31 14.01
N GLY A 104 -19.47 7.28 13.25
CA GLY A 104 -20.79 7.23 12.62
C GLY A 104 -20.82 6.63 11.22
N TYR A 105 -19.76 5.97 10.79
CA TYR A 105 -19.64 5.34 9.46
C TYR A 105 -20.16 3.91 9.45
N ASN A 106 -20.43 3.43 8.25
CA ASN A 106 -20.79 2.04 7.96
C ASN A 106 -19.92 1.50 6.82
N GLU A 107 -20.20 0.26 6.40
CA GLU A 107 -19.47 -0.43 5.32
C GLU A 107 -19.60 0.24 3.94
N GLU A 108 -20.62 1.08 3.74
CA GLU A 108 -20.83 1.81 2.49
C GLU A 108 -20.00 3.10 2.40
N ALA A 109 -19.28 3.44 3.46
CA ALA A 109 -18.46 4.65 3.45
C ALA A 109 -17.31 4.54 2.45
N ASP A 110 -17.20 5.50 1.53
CA ASP A 110 -16.23 5.52 0.42
C ASP A 110 -14.80 5.26 0.88
N PHE A 111 -14.38 5.84 1.99
CA PHE A 111 -13.01 5.70 2.50
C PHE A 111 -12.71 4.28 2.99
N VAL A 112 -13.69 3.55 3.51
CA VAL A 112 -13.55 2.14 3.90
C VAL A 112 -13.35 1.30 2.64
N SER A 113 -14.19 1.48 1.64
CA SER A 113 -14.09 0.77 0.36
C SER A 113 -12.82 1.11 -0.41
N MET A 114 -12.36 2.37 -0.38
CA MET A 114 -11.10 2.81 -1.00
C MET A 114 -9.90 2.09 -0.42
N ALA A 115 -9.78 2.06 0.91
CA ALA A 115 -8.68 1.39 1.59
C ALA A 115 -8.72 -0.13 1.35
N TRP A 116 -9.90 -0.75 1.48
CA TRP A 116 -10.12 -2.17 1.21
C TRP A 116 -9.69 -2.55 -0.20
N PHE A 117 -10.24 -1.87 -1.20
CA PHE A 117 -9.95 -2.14 -2.60
C PHE A 117 -8.46 -1.94 -2.93
N GLY A 118 -7.87 -0.83 -2.48
CA GLY A 118 -6.46 -0.54 -2.73
C GLY A 118 -5.52 -1.62 -2.18
N LEU A 119 -5.77 -2.10 -0.96
CA LEU A 119 -4.98 -3.16 -0.35
C LEU A 119 -5.07 -4.47 -1.13
N PHE A 120 -6.27 -4.87 -1.57
CA PHE A 120 -6.44 -6.08 -2.38
C PHE A 120 -5.78 -5.98 -3.75
N VAL A 121 -5.85 -4.83 -4.42
CA VAL A 121 -5.14 -4.61 -5.68
C VAL A 121 -3.63 -4.73 -5.48
N GLY A 122 -3.09 -4.17 -4.39
CA GLY A 122 -1.67 -4.32 -4.06
C GLY A 122 -1.25 -5.77 -3.82
N ILE A 123 -2.07 -6.52 -3.10
CA ILE A 123 -1.86 -7.95 -2.84
C ILE A 123 -1.90 -8.75 -4.15
N ASP A 124 -2.87 -8.49 -5.01
CA ASP A 124 -2.99 -9.19 -6.29
C ASP A 124 -1.80 -8.91 -7.22
N ARG A 125 -1.40 -7.66 -7.36
CA ARG A 125 -0.19 -7.27 -8.11
C ARG A 125 1.06 -7.97 -7.56
N ALA A 126 1.21 -8.05 -6.24
CA ALA A 126 2.31 -8.77 -5.60
C ALA A 126 2.25 -10.29 -5.86
N ASN A 127 1.06 -10.89 -5.84
CA ASN A 127 0.87 -12.31 -6.17
C ASN A 127 1.32 -12.62 -7.60
N HIS A 128 1.02 -11.74 -8.56
CA HIS A 128 1.50 -11.89 -9.94
C HIS A 128 3.03 -11.91 -10.01
N ILE A 129 3.71 -11.01 -9.32
CA ILE A 129 5.18 -10.97 -9.27
C ILE A 129 5.72 -12.26 -8.67
N ILE A 130 5.24 -12.66 -7.50
CA ILE A 130 5.72 -13.83 -6.76
C ILE A 130 5.56 -15.12 -7.59
N GLN A 131 4.50 -15.21 -8.40
CA GLN A 131 4.23 -16.36 -9.23
C GLN A 131 5.01 -16.37 -10.56
N LYS A 132 5.09 -15.21 -11.24
CA LYS A 132 5.55 -15.14 -12.64
C LYS A 132 7.02 -14.72 -12.79
N VAL A 133 7.52 -13.81 -11.97
CA VAL A 133 8.88 -13.29 -12.08
C VAL A 133 9.97 -14.37 -11.91
N PRO A 134 9.81 -15.42 -11.07
CA PRO A 134 10.81 -16.48 -10.97
C PRO A 134 11.15 -17.19 -12.29
N ALA A 135 10.28 -17.16 -13.29
CA ALA A 135 10.48 -17.77 -14.60
C ALA A 135 11.17 -16.84 -15.62
N ILE A 136 11.39 -15.57 -15.29
CA ILE A 136 12.01 -14.61 -16.21
C ILE A 136 13.53 -14.85 -16.28
N ASP A 137 14.05 -14.88 -17.51
CA ASP A 137 15.50 -14.92 -17.76
C ASP A 137 16.10 -13.53 -17.52
N MET A 138 16.69 -13.36 -16.33
CA MET A 138 17.31 -12.13 -15.86
C MET A 138 18.37 -12.43 -14.79
N ASP A 139 19.10 -11.41 -14.34
CA ASP A 139 20.02 -11.56 -13.22
C ASP A 139 19.33 -12.22 -12.01
N PRO A 140 19.80 -13.41 -11.57
CA PRO A 140 19.15 -14.17 -10.50
C PRO A 140 19.04 -13.39 -9.19
N LYS A 141 20.08 -12.63 -8.84
CA LYS A 141 20.08 -11.83 -7.60
C LYS A 141 18.98 -10.77 -7.65
N ARG A 142 18.89 -10.01 -8.76
CA ARG A 142 17.87 -8.98 -8.90
C ARG A 142 16.47 -9.57 -8.97
N ARG A 143 16.30 -10.72 -9.63
CA ARG A 143 15.04 -11.47 -9.67
C ARG A 143 14.55 -11.81 -8.27
N ASP A 144 15.43 -12.38 -7.43
CA ASP A 144 15.08 -12.77 -6.07
C ASP A 144 14.78 -11.55 -5.19
N GLU A 145 15.51 -10.43 -5.37
CA GLU A 145 15.20 -9.16 -4.72
C GLU A 145 13.80 -8.65 -5.09
N ILE A 146 13.41 -8.66 -6.38
CA ILE A 146 12.08 -8.24 -6.84
C ILE A 146 10.97 -9.07 -6.16
N VAL A 147 11.16 -10.39 -6.11
CA VAL A 147 10.20 -11.29 -5.48
C VAL A 147 10.07 -11.00 -3.97
N ASN A 148 11.18 -10.76 -3.29
CA ASN A 148 11.19 -10.48 -1.85
C ASN A 148 10.69 -9.06 -1.52
N GLU A 149 10.91 -8.07 -2.37
CA GLU A 149 10.27 -6.75 -2.25
C GLU A 149 8.74 -6.89 -2.40
N ALA A 150 8.27 -7.67 -3.37
CA ALA A 150 6.83 -7.94 -3.55
C ALA A 150 6.21 -8.67 -2.36
N LYS A 151 6.93 -9.64 -1.75
CA LYS A 151 6.49 -10.32 -0.52
C LYS A 151 6.39 -9.33 0.64
N LEU A 152 7.40 -8.48 0.85
CA LEU A 152 7.36 -7.47 1.91
C LEU A 152 6.13 -6.58 1.76
N LEU A 153 5.90 -6.04 0.55
CA LEU A 153 4.75 -5.17 0.28
C LEU A 153 3.42 -5.91 0.47
N ARG A 154 3.33 -7.17 0.05
CA ARG A 154 2.15 -8.01 0.29
C ARG A 154 1.90 -8.22 1.78
N GLY A 155 2.93 -8.55 2.54
CA GLY A 155 2.88 -8.66 4.00
C GLY A 155 2.45 -7.35 4.66
N LEU A 156 2.95 -6.21 4.20
CA LEU A 156 2.55 -4.89 4.67
C LEU A 156 1.07 -4.59 4.39
N TYR A 157 0.58 -4.86 3.18
CA TYR A 157 -0.83 -4.65 2.83
C TYR A 157 -1.76 -5.54 3.68
N ARG A 158 -1.40 -6.79 3.90
CA ARG A 158 -2.12 -7.70 4.80
C ARG A 158 -2.08 -7.24 6.25
N LEU A 159 -0.97 -6.69 6.70
CA LEU A 159 -0.85 -6.15 8.05
C LEU A 159 -1.81 -4.97 8.26
N TYR A 160 -1.94 -4.07 7.29
CA TYR A 160 -2.95 -3.02 7.32
C TYR A 160 -4.37 -3.59 7.28
N GLN A 161 -4.63 -4.63 6.47
CA GLN A 161 -5.94 -5.30 6.49
C GLN A 161 -6.26 -5.89 7.86
N ALA A 162 -5.31 -6.59 8.49
CA ALA A 162 -5.49 -7.18 9.80
C ALA A 162 -5.74 -6.13 10.90
N TRP A 163 -5.06 -4.99 10.84
CA TRP A 163 -5.29 -3.91 11.80
C TRP A 163 -6.64 -3.22 11.64
N LEU A 164 -7.14 -3.11 10.42
CA LEU A 164 -8.37 -2.36 10.12
C LEU A 164 -9.63 -3.23 10.18
N TRP A 165 -9.54 -4.50 9.77
CA TRP A 165 -10.72 -5.39 9.65
C TRP A 165 -10.60 -6.71 10.44
N GLY A 166 -9.46 -7.01 10.99
CA GLY A 166 -9.23 -8.28 11.70
C GLY A 166 -9.14 -9.46 10.73
N GLU A 167 -10.10 -10.37 10.79
CA GLU A 167 -10.21 -11.49 9.85
C GLU A 167 -10.53 -11.00 8.44
N VAL A 168 -9.75 -11.45 7.46
CA VAL A 168 -9.87 -11.07 6.05
C VAL A 168 -9.64 -12.26 5.13
N PRO A 169 -10.13 -12.22 3.88
CA PRO A 169 -9.73 -13.18 2.86
C PRO A 169 -8.23 -13.14 2.61
N LEU A 170 -7.62 -14.31 2.36
CA LEU A 170 -6.20 -14.45 2.07
C LEU A 170 -5.93 -14.94 0.64
N PRO A 171 -6.08 -14.09 -0.39
CA PRO A 171 -5.75 -14.48 -1.75
C PRO A 171 -4.22 -14.67 -1.87
N ASN A 172 -3.80 -15.91 -2.16
CA ASN A 172 -2.39 -16.28 -2.32
C ASN A 172 -1.97 -16.46 -3.78
N THR A 173 -2.94 -16.41 -4.69
CA THR A 173 -2.73 -16.52 -6.15
C THR A 173 -3.35 -15.34 -6.87
N PRO A 174 -2.82 -14.98 -8.04
CA PRO A 174 -3.42 -13.95 -8.87
C PRO A 174 -4.87 -14.26 -9.23
N ASN A 175 -5.67 -13.20 -9.41
CA ASN A 175 -7.08 -13.30 -9.82
C ASN A 175 -7.93 -14.21 -8.92
N SER A 176 -7.63 -14.25 -7.63
CA SER A 176 -8.43 -15.01 -6.66
C SER A 176 -9.86 -14.47 -6.59
N SER A 177 -10.81 -15.35 -6.24
CA SER A 177 -12.22 -14.98 -6.14
C SER A 177 -12.46 -13.88 -5.12
N ALA A 178 -13.26 -12.88 -5.50
CA ALA A 178 -13.76 -11.85 -4.58
C ALA A 178 -14.72 -12.40 -3.51
N GLU A 179 -15.24 -13.61 -3.70
CA GLU A 179 -16.15 -14.30 -2.77
C GLU A 179 -15.42 -15.21 -1.76
N ALA A 180 -14.06 -15.11 -1.69
CA ALA A 180 -13.29 -15.89 -0.74
C ALA A 180 -13.72 -15.57 0.71
N PRO A 181 -13.93 -16.59 1.57
CA PRO A 181 -14.28 -16.36 2.96
C PRO A 181 -13.14 -15.68 3.73
N ARG A 182 -13.49 -15.04 4.84
CA ARG A 182 -12.48 -14.57 5.79
C ARG A 182 -11.76 -15.74 6.43
N GLU A 183 -10.47 -15.61 6.64
CA GLU A 183 -9.65 -16.58 7.34
C GLU A 183 -9.45 -16.14 8.80
N PRO A 184 -9.29 -17.08 9.73
CA PRO A 184 -8.99 -16.82 11.13
C PRO A 184 -7.75 -15.95 11.32
N LEU A 185 -7.74 -15.14 12.38
CA LEU A 185 -6.71 -14.15 12.64
C LEU A 185 -5.31 -14.75 12.76
N ASP A 186 -5.19 -15.91 13.37
CA ASP A 186 -3.93 -16.66 13.50
C ASP A 186 -3.33 -17.01 12.12
N LYS A 187 -4.16 -17.43 11.17
CA LYS A 187 -3.73 -17.69 9.79
C LYS A 187 -3.36 -16.41 9.05
N VAL A 188 -4.12 -15.32 9.27
CA VAL A 188 -3.80 -14.02 8.67
C VAL A 188 -2.41 -13.57 9.10
N TYR A 189 -2.12 -13.59 10.40
CA TYR A 189 -0.81 -13.20 10.92
C TYR A 189 0.30 -14.18 10.55
N ALA A 190 0.02 -15.47 10.44
CA ALA A 190 1.01 -16.44 9.95
C ALA A 190 1.46 -16.14 8.51
N CYS A 191 0.52 -15.76 7.62
CA CYS A 191 0.86 -15.35 6.25
C CYS A 191 1.65 -14.03 6.21
N ILE A 192 1.35 -13.09 7.11
CA ILE A 192 2.09 -11.84 7.23
C ILE A 192 3.53 -12.11 7.71
N GLU A 193 3.67 -12.93 8.76
CA GLU A 193 4.96 -13.33 9.31
C GLU A 193 5.83 -14.01 8.26
N GLU A 194 5.27 -14.95 7.48
CA GLU A 194 5.99 -15.65 6.41
C GLU A 194 6.56 -14.70 5.36
N ASP A 195 5.74 -13.76 4.86
CA ASP A 195 6.16 -12.79 3.85
C ASP A 195 7.22 -11.83 4.37
N LEU A 196 7.03 -11.28 5.58
CA LEU A 196 7.96 -10.32 6.18
C LEU A 196 9.26 -10.99 6.66
N ASP A 197 9.20 -12.19 7.23
CA ASP A 197 10.38 -12.93 7.67
C ASP A 197 11.27 -13.34 6.48
N LYS A 198 10.65 -13.79 5.39
CA LYS A 198 11.38 -14.08 4.14
C LYS A 198 12.08 -12.84 3.61
N ALA A 199 11.41 -11.71 3.57
CA ALA A 199 11.99 -10.45 3.13
C ALA A 199 13.11 -9.98 4.09
N TYR A 200 12.95 -10.15 5.39
CA TYR A 200 13.96 -9.80 6.40
C TYR A 200 15.24 -10.61 6.25
N LYS A 201 15.14 -11.87 5.85
CA LYS A 201 16.30 -12.75 5.64
C LYS A 201 17.01 -12.56 4.31
N GLU A 202 16.27 -12.22 3.27
CA GLU A 202 16.76 -12.31 1.89
C GLU A 202 16.99 -10.94 1.22
N LEU A 203 16.38 -9.86 1.71
CA LEU A 203 16.62 -8.55 1.13
C LEU A 203 17.97 -7.97 1.57
N PRO A 204 18.60 -7.12 0.73
CA PRO A 204 19.83 -6.44 1.10
C PRO A 204 19.61 -5.46 2.26
N ASP A 205 20.68 -5.15 2.98
CA ASP A 205 20.68 -4.21 4.09
C ASP A 205 20.24 -2.80 3.69
N ARG A 206 20.70 -2.32 2.55
CA ARG A 206 20.28 -1.04 1.97
C ARG A 206 20.26 -1.14 0.47
N ASN A 207 19.22 -0.59 -0.13
CA ASN A 207 19.22 -0.37 -1.56
C ASN A 207 19.90 0.98 -1.85
N SER A 208 21.20 0.95 -2.13
CA SER A 208 22.03 2.15 -2.29
C SER A 208 21.65 3.01 -3.49
N ASN A 209 20.92 2.45 -4.46
CA ASN A 209 20.74 3.06 -5.77
C ASN A 209 19.37 3.67 -6.02
N VAL A 210 18.35 3.35 -5.21
CA VAL A 210 16.98 3.82 -5.45
C VAL A 210 16.34 4.28 -4.14
N ASN A 211 16.01 5.57 -4.04
CA ASN A 211 15.26 6.10 -2.92
C ASN A 211 13.84 5.50 -2.89
N GLY A 212 13.35 5.18 -1.69
CA GLY A 212 11.98 4.70 -1.50
C GLY A 212 11.79 3.19 -1.67
N ARG A 213 12.81 2.43 -2.09
CA ARG A 213 12.74 0.97 -2.12
C ARG A 213 12.89 0.39 -0.71
N VAL A 214 12.09 -0.63 -0.43
CA VAL A 214 12.17 -1.39 0.82
C VAL A 214 13.45 -2.24 0.87
N ASN A 215 13.89 -2.56 2.08
CA ASN A 215 15.08 -3.35 2.33
C ASN A 215 14.87 -4.28 3.52
N LYS A 216 15.88 -5.06 3.91
CA LYS A 216 15.86 -5.93 5.07
C LYS A 216 15.32 -5.24 6.32
N TRP A 217 15.78 -4.03 6.60
CA TRP A 217 15.41 -3.31 7.83
C TRP A 217 13.97 -2.81 7.81
N THR A 218 13.44 -2.52 6.64
CA THR A 218 12.00 -2.25 6.47
C THR A 218 11.16 -3.46 6.91
N ALA A 219 11.54 -4.66 6.45
CA ALA A 219 10.88 -5.90 6.85
C ALA A 219 11.00 -6.16 8.36
N GLY A 220 12.21 -5.99 8.91
CA GLY A 220 12.46 -6.12 10.34
C GLY A 220 11.62 -5.14 11.18
N GLY A 221 11.53 -3.89 10.77
CA GLY A 221 10.70 -2.88 11.44
C GLY A 221 9.21 -3.23 11.48
N TYR A 222 8.67 -3.78 10.38
CA TYR A 222 7.27 -4.24 10.37
C TYR A 222 7.05 -5.53 11.15
N LEU A 223 8.00 -6.48 11.13
CA LEU A 223 7.96 -7.67 12.02
C LEU A 223 7.96 -7.27 13.50
N LEU A 224 8.87 -6.38 13.89
CA LEU A 224 8.93 -5.86 15.24
C LEU A 224 7.60 -5.24 15.66
N LYS A 225 7.05 -4.37 14.80
CA LYS A 225 5.77 -3.70 15.05
C LYS A 225 4.62 -4.70 15.17
N MET A 226 4.60 -5.72 14.30
CA MET A 226 3.60 -6.80 14.34
C MET A 226 3.68 -7.59 15.63
N TYR A 227 4.86 -8.05 16.05
CA TYR A 227 4.99 -8.83 17.28
C TYR A 227 4.67 -8.01 18.54
N ALA A 228 5.11 -6.75 18.62
CA ALA A 228 4.76 -5.87 19.71
C ALA A 228 3.25 -5.62 19.78
N TYR A 229 2.59 -5.42 18.63
CA TYR A 229 1.15 -5.27 18.55
C TYR A 229 0.43 -6.54 19.04
N LEU A 230 0.82 -7.73 18.55
CA LEU A 230 0.22 -9.00 18.96
C LEU A 230 0.34 -9.24 20.46
N ALA A 231 1.54 -9.03 21.03
CA ALA A 231 1.77 -9.16 22.47
C ALA A 231 0.90 -8.21 23.27
N SER A 232 0.86 -6.94 22.89
CA SER A 232 0.03 -5.91 23.52
C SER A 232 -1.46 -6.26 23.45
N CYS A 233 -1.96 -6.69 22.29
CA CYS A 233 -3.36 -7.11 22.12
C CYS A 233 -3.72 -8.29 23.03
N LYS A 234 -2.82 -9.26 23.18
CA LYS A 234 -3.01 -10.41 24.09
C LYS A 234 -3.10 -9.97 25.53
N GLU A 235 -2.14 -9.16 25.99
CA GLU A 235 -2.07 -8.69 27.39
C GLU A 235 -3.27 -7.81 27.77
N ASN A 236 -3.71 -6.97 26.82
CA ASN A 236 -4.87 -6.09 27.00
C ASN A 236 -6.21 -6.74 26.66
N ARG A 237 -6.23 -8.02 26.33
CA ARG A 237 -7.46 -8.78 26.01
C ARG A 237 -8.32 -8.17 24.92
N VAL A 238 -7.68 -7.58 23.91
CA VAL A 238 -8.37 -6.92 22.81
C VAL A 238 -9.31 -7.91 22.11
N GLY A 239 -10.51 -7.45 21.73
CA GLY A 239 -11.54 -8.23 21.03
C GLY A 239 -12.46 -9.07 21.94
N ARG A 240 -12.10 -9.34 23.19
CA ARG A 240 -12.95 -10.15 24.09
C ARG A 240 -14.23 -9.45 24.51
N GLU A 241 -14.17 -8.16 24.77
CA GLU A 241 -15.32 -7.38 25.26
C GLU A 241 -16.35 -7.08 24.17
N LEU A 242 -15.95 -7.14 22.90
CA LEU A 242 -16.82 -6.85 21.77
C LEU A 242 -17.75 -8.01 21.39
N GLY A 243 -17.70 -9.12 22.13
CA GLY A 243 -18.53 -10.29 21.84
C GLY A 243 -18.25 -10.97 20.50
N SER A 244 -17.18 -10.57 19.81
CA SER A 244 -16.74 -11.19 18.57
C SER A 244 -15.52 -12.08 18.85
N PRO A 245 -15.70 -13.40 18.96
CA PRO A 245 -14.59 -14.33 19.18
C PRO A 245 -13.61 -14.34 18.00
N THR A 246 -14.02 -13.90 16.83
CA THR A 246 -13.26 -13.91 15.58
C THR A 246 -12.05 -12.96 15.59
N ASN A 247 -12.09 -11.91 16.41
CA ASN A 247 -10.97 -10.95 16.53
C ASN A 247 -10.23 -11.08 17.86
N SER A 248 -10.34 -12.21 18.53
CA SER A 248 -9.62 -12.49 19.78
C SER A 248 -8.16 -12.83 19.50
N PHE A 249 -7.26 -12.32 20.35
CA PHE A 249 -5.83 -12.65 20.33
C PHE A 249 -5.46 -13.76 21.34
N ASP A 250 -6.40 -14.64 21.69
CA ASP A 250 -6.18 -15.70 22.66
C ASP A 250 -5.14 -16.74 22.23
N TRP A 251 -4.96 -16.91 20.93
CA TRP A 251 -3.97 -17.78 20.31
C TRP A 251 -2.53 -17.24 20.40
N VAL A 252 -2.33 -15.97 20.78
CA VAL A 252 -1.01 -15.33 20.85
C VAL A 252 -0.26 -15.75 22.12
N ASP A 253 1.00 -16.10 21.97
CA ASP A 253 1.99 -16.18 23.04
C ASP A 253 2.70 -14.81 23.17
N ALA A 254 2.26 -14.00 24.13
CA ALA A 254 2.77 -12.65 24.31
C ALA A 254 4.25 -12.61 24.67
N GLU A 255 4.74 -13.55 25.50
CA GLU A 255 6.15 -13.61 25.89
C GLU A 255 7.05 -13.93 24.70
N ALA A 256 6.65 -14.90 23.87
CA ALA A 256 7.37 -15.23 22.65
C ALA A 256 7.38 -14.06 21.66
N CYS A 257 6.27 -13.34 21.51
CA CYS A 257 6.18 -12.16 20.66
C CYS A 257 7.09 -11.03 21.16
N TRP A 258 7.10 -10.73 22.45
CA TRP A 258 8.02 -9.73 23.01
C TRP A 258 9.49 -10.10 22.81
N LYS A 259 9.86 -11.36 23.00
CA LYS A 259 11.22 -11.85 22.74
C LYS A 259 11.63 -11.67 21.27
N LYS A 260 10.75 -12.03 20.32
CA LYS A 260 11.00 -11.83 18.88
C LYS A 260 11.15 -10.33 18.55
N ALA A 261 10.27 -9.49 19.07
CA ALA A 261 10.32 -8.04 18.86
C ALA A 261 11.64 -7.44 19.40
N ALA A 262 12.05 -7.83 20.61
CA ALA A 262 13.30 -7.36 21.21
C ALA A 262 14.53 -7.78 20.39
N ALA A 263 14.60 -9.04 19.98
CA ALA A 263 15.72 -9.54 19.17
C ALA A 263 15.86 -8.80 17.84
N ILE A 264 14.74 -8.50 17.16
CA ILE A 264 14.74 -7.72 15.92
C ILE A 264 15.15 -6.27 16.19
N ALA A 265 14.68 -5.68 17.30
CA ALA A 265 15.07 -4.32 17.69
C ALA A 265 16.58 -4.21 17.94
N GLU A 266 17.16 -5.19 18.62
CA GLU A 266 18.60 -5.29 18.87
C GLU A 266 19.39 -5.43 17.55
N ASP A 267 18.93 -6.28 16.63
CA ASP A 267 19.57 -6.46 15.32
C ASP A 267 19.53 -5.16 14.50
N ILE A 268 18.37 -4.49 14.43
CA ILE A 268 18.22 -3.19 13.76
C ILE A 268 19.17 -2.15 14.40
N TYR A 269 19.17 -2.05 15.71
CA TYR A 269 20.00 -1.09 16.45
C TYR A 269 21.51 -1.31 16.21
N ALA A 270 21.93 -2.56 16.25
CA ALA A 270 23.36 -2.90 16.15
C ALA A 270 23.89 -2.86 14.71
N HIS A 271 23.09 -3.21 13.70
CA HIS A 271 23.60 -3.52 12.37
C HIS A 271 23.02 -2.66 11.24
N SER A 272 21.88 -1.97 11.43
CA SER A 272 21.24 -1.26 10.31
C SER A 272 21.97 0.01 9.88
N GLY A 273 22.71 0.63 10.78
CA GLY A 273 23.36 1.92 10.56
C GLY A 273 22.39 3.10 10.41
N TYR A 274 21.08 2.90 10.67
CA TYR A 274 20.14 4.02 10.77
C TYR A 274 20.41 4.82 12.06
N LYS A 275 20.19 6.12 12.00
CA LYS A 275 20.39 7.03 13.12
C LYS A 275 19.40 8.18 13.05
N LEU A 276 19.00 8.71 14.20
CA LEU A 276 18.15 9.89 14.26
C LEU A 276 18.85 11.10 13.66
N ILE A 277 18.16 11.80 12.76
CA ILE A 277 18.64 13.02 12.12
C ILE A 277 18.48 14.19 13.08
N LYS A 278 19.50 15.03 13.13
CA LYS A 278 19.46 16.27 13.89
C LYS A 278 19.82 17.45 12.99
N PRO A 279 19.01 18.51 13.02
CA PRO A 279 17.78 18.73 13.79
C PRO A 279 16.60 17.91 13.25
N TYR A 280 15.63 17.59 14.10
CA TYR A 280 14.46 16.74 13.80
C TYR A 280 13.70 17.11 12.53
N HIS A 281 13.50 18.40 12.29
CA HIS A 281 12.72 18.90 11.16
C HIS A 281 13.35 18.63 9.78
N TYR A 282 14.62 18.24 9.72
CA TYR A 282 15.25 17.87 8.45
C TYR A 282 14.60 16.64 7.80
N ASN A 283 13.87 15.83 8.56
CA ASN A 283 13.06 14.75 8.01
C ASN A 283 11.90 15.21 7.13
N PHE A 284 11.46 16.46 7.27
CA PHE A 284 10.21 16.96 6.68
C PHE A 284 10.41 18.08 5.65
N LEU A 285 11.60 18.63 5.54
CA LEU A 285 11.89 19.72 4.61
C LEU A 285 12.29 19.19 3.22
N ALA A 286 11.78 19.84 2.18
CA ALA A 286 12.10 19.49 0.79
C ALA A 286 13.61 19.57 0.49
N ASP A 287 14.29 20.59 1.03
CA ASP A 287 15.72 20.82 0.79
C ASP A 287 16.63 19.78 1.46
N THR A 288 16.14 19.13 2.52
CA THR A 288 16.90 18.13 3.28
C THR A 288 16.40 16.70 3.08
N LYS A 289 15.44 16.48 2.15
CA LYS A 289 14.85 15.15 1.91
C LYS A 289 15.87 14.04 1.60
N SER A 290 17.05 14.38 1.10
CA SER A 290 18.12 13.43 0.86
C SER A 290 18.66 12.79 2.14
N SER A 291 18.54 13.45 3.29
CA SER A 291 18.96 12.91 4.58
C SER A 291 17.94 11.97 5.22
N GLN A 292 16.67 11.98 4.79
CA GLN A 292 15.65 11.06 5.30
C GLN A 292 16.08 9.59 5.26
N LYS A 293 16.88 9.19 4.26
CA LYS A 293 17.43 7.85 4.14
C LYS A 293 18.35 7.44 5.29
N GLU A 294 18.80 8.37 6.12
CA GLU A 294 19.64 8.09 7.28
C GLU A 294 18.82 7.63 8.48
N GLU A 295 17.56 8.05 8.59
CA GLU A 295 16.65 7.70 9.67
C GLU A 295 15.50 6.80 9.21
N CYS A 296 14.89 7.11 8.05
CA CYS A 296 13.69 6.41 7.60
C CYS A 296 14.03 5.10 6.89
N MET A 297 13.57 3.99 7.43
CA MET A 297 13.70 2.66 6.82
C MET A 297 12.80 2.46 5.60
N MET A 298 11.74 3.24 5.49
CA MET A 298 10.82 3.28 4.36
C MET A 298 10.27 4.70 4.19
N VAL A 299 10.26 5.17 2.95
CA VAL A 299 9.68 6.48 2.59
C VAL A 299 8.81 6.31 1.36
N VAL A 300 7.55 6.66 1.47
CA VAL A 300 6.66 6.75 0.30
C VAL A 300 7.01 8.02 -0.46
N GLN A 301 7.51 7.87 -1.67
CA GLN A 301 7.92 9.01 -2.50
C GLN A 301 6.70 9.68 -3.12
N THR A 302 6.61 10.99 -2.96
CA THR A 302 5.57 11.82 -3.57
C THR A 302 6.20 12.80 -4.56
N GLY A 303 5.56 12.98 -5.72
CA GLY A 303 6.03 13.89 -6.77
C GLY A 303 5.60 15.33 -6.52
N ALA A 304 6.33 16.29 -7.12
CA ALA A 304 5.94 17.69 -7.18
C ALA A 304 5.25 17.97 -8.52
N GLY A 305 4.04 18.47 -8.47
CA GLY A 305 3.36 19.13 -9.57
C GLY A 305 2.82 18.24 -10.70
N GLY A 306 1.52 18.23 -10.88
CA GLY A 306 0.82 17.75 -12.09
C GLY A 306 0.60 16.25 -12.25
N SER A 307 1.26 15.42 -11.47
CA SER A 307 0.93 14.01 -11.33
C SER A 307 -0.06 13.82 -10.18
N ASN A 308 -0.92 12.80 -10.28
CA ASN A 308 -1.84 12.43 -9.20
C ASN A 308 -1.12 11.82 -7.96
N GLU A 309 0.18 12.05 -7.82
CA GLU A 309 1.05 11.48 -6.79
C GLU A 309 1.42 12.51 -5.72
N TYR A 310 0.49 13.35 -5.30
CA TYR A 310 0.73 14.32 -4.24
C TYR A 310 0.20 13.82 -2.89
N PHE A 311 0.87 14.26 -1.82
CA PHE A 311 0.51 13.89 -0.46
C PHE A 311 -0.63 14.78 0.06
N LEU A 312 -1.87 14.34 -0.15
CA LEU A 312 -3.09 15.08 0.23
C LEU A 312 -3.13 15.46 1.71
N PHE A 313 -2.60 14.62 2.59
CA PHE A 313 -2.58 14.89 4.02
C PHE A 313 -1.91 16.23 4.37
N ALA A 314 -0.86 16.60 3.65
CA ALA A 314 -0.21 17.90 3.85
C ALA A 314 -1.15 19.07 3.57
N TYR A 315 -2.06 18.93 2.58
CA TYR A 315 -3.07 19.93 2.31
C TYR A 315 -4.18 19.96 3.36
N TRP A 316 -4.58 18.81 3.87
CA TRP A 316 -5.64 18.74 4.89
C TRP A 316 -5.17 19.23 6.25
N ALA A 317 -3.95 18.90 6.63
CA ALA A 317 -3.35 19.29 7.90
C ALA A 317 -2.71 20.68 7.88
N GLY A 318 -2.34 21.18 6.69
CA GLY A 318 -1.73 22.48 6.55
C GLY A 318 -2.66 23.62 7.03
N PRO A 319 -2.09 24.72 7.57
CA PRO A 319 -2.87 25.88 7.99
C PRO A 319 -3.77 26.40 6.88
N GLN A 320 -4.99 26.85 7.21
CA GLN A 320 -5.91 27.42 6.23
C GLN A 320 -5.29 28.66 5.58
N GLY A 321 -5.23 28.68 4.25
CA GLY A 321 -4.66 29.78 3.48
C GLY A 321 -4.56 29.47 1.99
N ASN A 322 -3.91 30.36 1.23
CA ASN A 322 -3.72 30.15 -0.20
C ASN A 322 -2.80 28.94 -0.44
N VAL A 323 -3.38 27.90 -0.99
CA VAL A 323 -2.66 26.71 -1.46
C VAL A 323 -1.67 27.17 -2.56
N GLY A 324 -0.39 27.01 -2.32
CA GLY A 324 0.66 27.34 -3.29
C GLY A 324 1.57 28.52 -2.91
N THR A 325 1.19 29.32 -1.92
CA THR A 325 2.08 30.33 -1.34
C THR A 325 2.21 30.10 0.16
N ASN A 326 3.42 29.93 0.66
CA ASN A 326 3.74 29.78 2.08
C ASN A 326 3.18 28.51 2.77
N GLY A 327 2.95 27.41 2.03
CA GLY A 327 2.53 26.14 2.64
C GLY A 327 1.08 26.12 3.13
N GLY A 328 0.21 26.97 2.60
CA GLY A 328 -1.21 26.99 2.95
C GLY A 328 -1.93 25.70 2.60
N GLY A 329 -2.84 25.27 3.45
CA GLY A 329 -3.66 24.07 3.31
C GLY A 329 -5.14 24.36 3.55
N TYR A 330 -5.91 23.29 3.77
CA TYR A 330 -7.34 23.39 4.07
C TYR A 330 -7.64 23.58 5.57
N GLY A 331 -6.71 23.24 6.45
CA GLY A 331 -6.93 23.28 7.90
C GLY A 331 -8.06 22.35 8.36
N TRP A 332 -8.30 21.26 7.63
CA TRP A 332 -9.41 20.34 7.91
C TRP A 332 -9.18 19.47 9.12
N ILE A 333 -7.94 19.12 9.39
CA ILE A 333 -7.54 18.30 10.53
C ILE A 333 -6.51 19.05 11.38
N ARG A 334 -6.56 18.82 12.67
CA ARG A 334 -5.67 19.46 13.65
C ARG A 334 -5.31 18.51 14.78
N PRO A 335 -4.19 18.71 15.47
CA PRO A 335 -3.90 18.02 16.71
C PRO A 335 -4.99 18.27 17.74
N THR A 336 -5.27 17.28 18.58
CA THR A 336 -6.16 17.45 19.73
C THR A 336 -5.48 18.26 20.82
N GLY A 337 -6.28 18.84 21.74
CA GLY A 337 -5.75 19.49 22.94
C GLY A 337 -4.95 18.53 23.81
N GLU A 338 -5.44 17.28 23.96
CA GLU A 338 -4.76 16.24 24.73
C GLU A 338 -3.35 15.93 24.21
N LEU A 339 -3.18 15.87 22.88
CA LEU A 339 -1.85 15.70 22.29
C LEU A 339 -0.95 16.91 22.60
N SER A 340 -1.50 18.12 22.45
CA SER A 340 -0.76 19.34 22.72
C SER A 340 -0.27 19.42 24.17
N ASP A 341 -1.10 19.02 25.13
CA ASP A 341 -0.79 19.05 26.57
C ASP A 341 0.28 18.02 26.97
N LYS A 342 0.56 17.03 26.12
CA LYS A 342 1.62 16.04 26.36
C LYS A 342 3.03 16.52 25.99
N TYR A 343 3.14 17.60 25.24
CA TYR A 343 4.44 18.18 24.93
C TYR A 343 4.98 18.98 26.10
N VAL A 344 6.23 18.77 26.42
CA VAL A 344 6.98 19.62 27.35
C VAL A 344 7.62 20.78 26.61
N THR A 345 7.82 21.92 27.29
CA THR A 345 8.32 23.16 26.65
C THR A 345 9.69 22.97 25.97
N GLU A 346 10.50 22.06 26.49
CA GLU A 346 11.85 21.77 26.00
C GLU A 346 11.85 20.83 24.77
N ASP A 347 10.71 20.25 24.41
CA ASP A 347 10.62 19.37 23.25
C ASP A 347 10.66 20.18 21.95
N SER A 348 11.80 20.14 21.27
CA SER A 348 12.03 20.86 20.03
C SER A 348 11.09 20.45 18.88
N ARG A 349 10.39 19.30 19.00
CA ARG A 349 9.42 18.84 18.02
C ARG A 349 8.09 19.59 18.10
N MET A 350 7.77 20.16 19.27
CA MET A 350 6.51 20.87 19.52
C MET A 350 6.24 21.95 18.46
N GLY A 351 7.21 22.82 18.21
CA GLY A 351 7.07 23.90 17.24
C GLY A 351 6.91 23.47 15.77
N TRP A 352 7.30 22.23 15.45
CA TRP A 352 7.19 21.66 14.10
C TRP A 352 5.92 20.81 13.94
N ASN A 353 5.53 20.09 14.98
CA ASN A 353 4.38 19.17 14.93
C ASN A 353 3.06 19.90 15.26
N LEU A 354 3.12 20.91 16.11
CA LEU A 354 1.98 21.71 16.51
C LEU A 354 2.16 23.13 15.96
N CYS A 355 1.83 23.34 14.68
CA CYS A 355 1.74 24.68 14.13
C CYS A 355 0.59 25.42 14.83
N GLY A 356 0.90 26.06 15.95
CA GLY A 356 0.06 27.13 16.47
C GLY A 356 -0.06 28.22 15.40
N SER A 357 -1.16 28.98 15.36
CA SER A 357 -1.31 30.12 14.47
C SER A 357 0.02 30.88 14.41
N MET A 358 0.61 30.97 13.24
CA MET A 358 1.74 31.87 13.04
C MET A 358 1.22 33.25 13.43
N GLY A 359 1.47 33.65 14.66
CA GLY A 359 1.18 34.99 15.12
C GLY A 359 1.88 35.95 14.23
N ASN A 360 1.18 36.98 13.83
CA ASN A 360 1.58 38.07 12.99
C ASN A 360 2.99 38.59 13.26
#